data_580c33894a05a4098d4e8299e2e8703d
#
_entry.id   580c33894a05a4098d4e8299e2e8703d
#
_cell.length_a   1.000
_cell.length_b   1.000
_cell.length_c   1.000
_cell.angle_alpha   90.00
_cell.angle_beta   90.00
_cell.angle_gamma   90.00
#
_symmetry.space_group_name_H-M   'P 1'
#
loop_
_entity.id
_entity.type
_entity.pdbx_description
1 polymer ?
#
loop_
_entity_poly.entity_id
_entity_poly.type
_entity_poly.pdbx_seq_one_letter_code
_entity_poly.pdbx_strand_id
1 'polypeptide(L)'
;MSDPDISTSATMDPAQPGGETTTRRMILNMGPQHPSTHGVLRILLELDGETITKAEPDIGYLHTGIEKQAEALNWQQVVTLTDRMDYLANLSNNLAYALPVEKLLQIEIPDKAQWLRVLLVELTRINSHLVWLGTHALDLGAMTVFFYCFREREDLLRIFEMFSGQRLMTSYIRIGGLALEPPRGWQQVVKKFNDALPSNIDEYEDLLNTNPIFLNRVKGVGYLPLEKLLALSVTGPMIRAAGLKWDIRKSEPYSSYEKFDFDIPVYQEGDVWARYRVRMEEMRQSQRIVKQALEGMPEGSWKADAPKVVLPDREKMKTQMEALIYHFKIVTEGFRVPAGEAFVPTESPRGEIGFFCVSDGTAKPLRVFMRTPSFANLQALSPLFEGNLVANSVAALGSLDFMLGDVDR
;
A
#
# COMPACT_ATOMS: atom_id res chain seq x y z
N MET A 1 6.88 -33.13 18.28
CA MET A 1 6.66 -33.23 16.82
C MET A 1 8.03 -33.14 16.18
N SER A 2 8.50 -34.27 15.65
CA SER A 2 9.85 -34.43 15.11
C SER A 2 9.95 -33.83 13.73
N ASP A 3 10.95 -32.96 13.54
CA ASP A 3 11.35 -32.43 12.23
C ASP A 3 11.64 -33.56 11.25
N PRO A 4 11.20 -33.46 9.98
CA PRO A 4 11.67 -34.38 8.95
C PRO A 4 13.11 -34.05 8.58
N ASP A 5 13.97 -35.05 8.66
CA ASP A 5 15.39 -35.03 8.32
C ASP A 5 15.63 -34.42 6.93
N ILE A 6 16.35 -33.30 6.89
CA ILE A 6 16.96 -32.75 5.70
C ILE A 6 18.32 -33.43 5.50
N SER A 7 18.34 -34.58 4.83
CA SER A 7 19.60 -35.18 4.39
C SER A 7 20.05 -34.54 3.09
N THR A 8 20.98 -33.58 3.18
CA THR A 8 21.80 -33.12 2.05
C THR A 8 22.95 -34.09 1.82
N SER A 9 22.76 -35.12 1.02
CA SER A 9 23.88 -35.85 0.43
C SER A 9 23.70 -35.94 -1.09
N ALA A 10 24.31 -34.99 -1.78
CA ALA A 10 24.50 -35.09 -3.23
C ALA A 10 25.68 -36.01 -3.52
N THR A 11 25.42 -37.29 -3.77
CA THR A 11 26.39 -38.16 -4.46
C THR A 11 26.25 -37.97 -5.97
N MET A 12 27.26 -37.42 -6.61
CA MET A 12 27.36 -37.38 -8.08
C MET A 12 27.65 -38.79 -8.59
N ASP A 13 26.71 -39.41 -9.31
CA ASP A 13 26.95 -40.52 -10.17
C ASP A 13 27.49 -40.02 -11.54
N PRO A 14 28.52 -40.65 -12.10
CA PRO A 14 29.08 -40.24 -13.41
C PRO A 14 28.09 -40.55 -14.52
N ALA A 15 27.83 -39.54 -15.36
CA ALA A 15 26.93 -39.61 -16.51
C ALA A 15 27.27 -40.71 -17.46
N GLN A 16 26.35 -41.61 -17.77
CA GLN A 16 26.43 -42.54 -18.91
C GLN A 16 26.13 -41.79 -20.22
N PRO A 17 26.90 -41.91 -21.28
CA PRO A 17 26.61 -41.26 -22.56
C PRO A 17 25.54 -42.07 -23.30
N GLY A 18 24.34 -41.47 -23.46
CA GLY A 18 23.28 -42.03 -24.33
C GLY A 18 21.91 -42.22 -23.69
N GLY A 19 21.65 -41.71 -22.46
CA GLY A 19 20.33 -41.72 -21.83
C GLY A 19 19.54 -40.46 -22.13
N GLU A 20 18.24 -40.60 -22.31
CA GLU A 20 17.29 -39.49 -22.22
C GLU A 20 17.65 -38.65 -21.00
N THR A 21 17.83 -37.34 -21.18
CA THR A 21 18.05 -36.38 -20.08
C THR A 21 16.78 -36.38 -19.22
N THR A 22 16.73 -37.23 -18.20
CA THR A 22 15.71 -37.14 -17.16
C THR A 22 15.97 -35.88 -16.38
N THR A 23 15.14 -34.87 -16.62
CA THR A 23 15.16 -33.62 -15.85
C THR A 23 14.97 -33.95 -14.37
N ARG A 24 15.91 -33.47 -13.56
CA ARG A 24 15.93 -33.77 -12.11
C ARG A 24 14.97 -32.80 -11.40
N ARG A 25 13.90 -33.33 -10.83
CA ARG A 25 13.01 -32.52 -9.96
C ARG A 25 13.77 -32.06 -8.73
N MET A 26 13.65 -30.79 -8.41
CA MET A 26 14.31 -30.14 -7.28
C MET A 26 13.31 -29.28 -6.50
N ILE A 27 13.43 -29.26 -5.18
CA ILE A 27 12.70 -28.33 -4.31
C ILE A 27 13.67 -27.21 -3.91
N LEU A 28 13.25 -25.97 -4.15
CA LEU A 28 14.02 -24.77 -3.81
C LEU A 28 13.22 -23.89 -2.87
N ASN A 29 13.85 -23.43 -1.77
CA ASN A 29 13.30 -22.37 -0.93
C ASN A 29 13.84 -21.01 -1.40
N MET A 30 12.94 -20.12 -1.83
CA MET A 30 13.24 -18.72 -2.10
C MET A 30 12.78 -17.88 -0.91
N GLY A 31 13.71 -17.37 -0.12
CA GLY A 31 13.43 -16.69 1.17
C GLY A 31 13.36 -17.66 2.36
N PRO A 32 13.00 -17.18 3.58
CA PRO A 32 12.49 -15.83 3.86
C PRO A 32 13.51 -14.70 3.73
N GLN A 33 14.81 -14.97 3.87
CA GLN A 33 15.85 -13.96 3.65
C GLN A 33 16.34 -14.03 2.20
N HIS A 34 15.73 -13.23 1.33
CA HIS A 34 16.12 -13.09 -0.07
C HIS A 34 15.82 -11.66 -0.55
N PRO A 35 16.73 -10.99 -1.29
CA PRO A 35 16.51 -9.61 -1.74
C PRO A 35 15.18 -9.39 -2.48
N SER A 36 14.83 -10.32 -3.36
CA SER A 36 13.63 -10.20 -4.20
C SER A 36 12.34 -10.63 -3.49
N THR A 37 12.37 -11.11 -2.25
CA THR A 37 11.16 -11.47 -1.48
C THR A 37 10.63 -10.32 -0.59
N HIS A 38 11.11 -9.12 -0.81
CA HIS A 38 10.65 -7.88 -0.17
C HIS A 38 10.59 -7.95 1.36
N GLY A 39 11.49 -8.71 1.98
CA GLY A 39 11.60 -8.85 3.42
C GLY A 39 11.64 -10.30 3.88
N VAL A 40 10.50 -10.89 4.24
CA VAL A 40 10.44 -12.20 4.91
C VAL A 40 9.41 -13.16 4.29
N LEU A 41 9.11 -13.03 3.00
CA LEU A 41 8.31 -14.02 2.30
C LEU A 41 9.14 -15.24 1.96
N ARG A 42 8.66 -16.42 2.34
CA ARG A 42 9.18 -17.70 1.88
C ARG A 42 8.33 -18.21 0.73
N ILE A 43 8.96 -18.66 -0.35
CA ILE A 43 8.29 -19.31 -1.47
C ILE A 43 8.92 -20.68 -1.65
N LEU A 44 8.13 -21.72 -1.55
CA LEU A 44 8.55 -23.09 -1.85
C LEU A 44 8.30 -23.35 -3.33
N LEU A 45 9.37 -23.61 -4.06
CA LEU A 45 9.36 -23.88 -5.50
C LEU A 45 9.66 -25.35 -5.77
N GLU A 46 8.84 -25.99 -6.59
CA GLU A 46 9.17 -27.26 -7.22
C GLU A 46 9.63 -26.97 -8.65
N LEU A 47 10.80 -27.48 -9.01
CA LEU A 47 11.44 -27.21 -10.29
C LEU A 47 11.60 -28.48 -11.11
N ASP A 48 11.40 -28.36 -12.41
CA ASP A 48 11.84 -29.34 -13.43
C ASP A 48 12.87 -28.65 -14.34
N GLY A 49 14.15 -28.89 -14.06
CA GLY A 49 15.23 -28.06 -14.57
C GLY A 49 15.13 -26.63 -14.06
N GLU A 50 14.96 -25.66 -14.96
CA GLU A 50 14.75 -24.24 -14.62
C GLU A 50 13.29 -23.81 -14.65
N THR A 51 12.37 -24.72 -14.98
CA THR A 51 10.93 -24.43 -15.06
C THR A 51 10.28 -24.69 -13.71
N ILE A 52 9.49 -23.74 -13.24
CA ILE A 52 8.71 -23.86 -12.00
C ILE A 52 7.46 -24.69 -12.31
N THR A 53 7.33 -25.83 -11.66
CA THR A 53 6.14 -26.70 -11.77
C THR A 53 5.11 -26.40 -10.71
N LYS A 54 5.55 -25.89 -9.54
CA LYS A 54 4.66 -25.50 -8.44
C LYS A 54 5.32 -24.39 -7.63
N ALA A 55 4.52 -23.45 -7.15
CA ALA A 55 4.96 -22.37 -6.26
C ALA A 55 3.96 -22.20 -5.13
N GLU A 56 4.43 -22.30 -3.89
CA GLU A 56 3.63 -22.11 -2.68
C GLU A 56 4.21 -20.97 -1.83
N PRO A 57 3.49 -19.85 -1.66
CA PRO A 57 3.89 -18.80 -0.74
C PRO A 57 3.61 -19.24 0.70
N ASP A 58 4.59 -19.08 1.58
CA ASP A 58 4.51 -19.32 3.01
C ASP A 58 4.63 -17.97 3.73
N ILE A 59 3.56 -17.54 4.38
CA ILE A 59 3.39 -16.23 5.01
C ILE A 59 3.35 -16.36 6.54
N GLY A 60 3.37 -15.21 7.26
CA GLY A 60 3.26 -15.18 8.71
C GLY A 60 4.55 -14.81 9.43
N TYR A 61 5.67 -14.69 8.72
CA TYR A 61 6.96 -14.33 9.34
C TYR A 61 7.00 -12.88 9.88
N LEU A 62 6.06 -12.04 9.48
CA LEU A 62 5.87 -10.66 9.98
C LEU A 62 4.54 -10.50 10.73
N HIS A 63 3.86 -11.59 11.09
CA HIS A 63 2.59 -11.52 11.80
C HIS A 63 2.77 -10.97 13.21
N THR A 64 2.09 -9.87 13.50
CA THR A 64 2.12 -9.20 14.80
C THR A 64 0.78 -9.19 15.52
N GLY A 65 -0.27 -9.73 14.91
CA GLY A 65 -1.61 -9.82 15.47
C GLY A 65 -2.31 -8.46 15.58
N ILE A 66 -2.14 -7.58 14.58
CA ILE A 66 -2.66 -6.21 14.58
C ILE A 66 -4.18 -6.19 14.83
N GLU A 67 -4.95 -7.09 14.20
CA GLU A 67 -6.39 -7.18 14.40
C GLU A 67 -6.75 -7.44 15.87
N LYS A 68 -6.02 -8.35 16.53
CA LYS A 68 -6.26 -8.67 17.93
C LYS A 68 -5.77 -7.58 18.88
N GLN A 69 -4.66 -6.92 18.55
CA GLN A 69 -4.19 -5.76 19.30
C GLN A 69 -5.18 -4.60 19.22
N ALA A 70 -5.82 -4.38 18.06
CA ALA A 70 -6.83 -3.35 17.88
C ALA A 70 -8.01 -3.51 18.86
N GLU A 71 -8.42 -4.73 19.18
CA GLU A 71 -9.50 -5.01 20.15
C GLU A 71 -9.11 -4.64 21.62
N ALA A 72 -7.81 -4.58 21.91
CA ALA A 72 -7.30 -4.21 23.24
C ALA A 72 -7.09 -2.70 23.42
N LEU A 73 -7.00 -1.95 22.33
CA LEU A 73 -6.70 -0.51 22.31
C LEU A 73 -7.98 0.34 22.17
N ASN A 74 -7.87 1.62 22.52
CA ASN A 74 -8.92 2.58 22.25
C ASN A 74 -8.96 2.91 20.75
N TRP A 75 -10.15 3.29 20.24
CA TRP A 75 -10.35 3.64 18.83
C TRP A 75 -9.29 4.58 18.27
N GLN A 76 -8.86 5.59 19.01
CA GLN A 76 -7.82 6.52 18.55
C GLN A 76 -6.43 5.90 18.53
N GLN A 77 -6.14 4.97 19.43
CA GLN A 77 -4.82 4.31 19.52
C GLN A 77 -4.59 3.32 18.36
N VAL A 78 -5.67 2.70 17.85
CA VAL A 78 -5.60 1.79 16.70
C VAL A 78 -4.98 2.45 15.46
N VAL A 79 -5.15 3.78 15.29
CA VAL A 79 -4.51 4.53 14.17
C VAL A 79 -3.00 4.28 14.10
N THR A 80 -2.33 4.11 15.25
CA THR A 80 -0.89 3.85 15.27
C THR A 80 -0.51 2.46 14.77
N LEU A 81 -1.44 1.50 14.84
CA LEU A 81 -1.24 0.17 14.27
C LEU A 81 -1.39 0.18 12.75
N THR A 82 -2.33 0.98 12.22
CA THR A 82 -2.59 1.04 10.79
C THR A 82 -1.41 1.58 9.98
N ASP A 83 -0.57 2.46 10.56
CA ASP A 83 0.68 2.91 9.93
C ASP A 83 1.63 1.77 9.59
N ARG A 84 1.61 0.68 10.36
CA ARG A 84 2.57 -0.42 10.29
C ARG A 84 2.13 -1.56 9.39
N MET A 85 0.93 -1.51 8.85
CA MET A 85 0.42 -2.48 7.87
C MET A 85 1.16 -2.32 6.54
N ASP A 86 0.68 -1.42 5.71
CA ASP A 86 1.43 -0.96 4.55
C ASP A 86 2.24 0.29 4.93
N TYR A 87 3.47 0.10 5.38
CA TYR A 87 4.32 1.18 5.87
C TYR A 87 4.79 2.16 4.77
N LEU A 88 4.55 1.85 3.50
CA LEU A 88 4.78 2.79 2.39
C LEU A 88 3.54 3.62 2.06
N ALA A 89 2.36 3.18 2.48
CA ALA A 89 1.08 3.84 2.24
C ALA A 89 0.31 4.14 3.55
N ASN A 90 1.02 4.50 4.60
CA ASN A 90 0.52 4.71 5.94
C ASN A 90 -0.68 5.68 6.02
N LEU A 91 -0.64 6.82 5.31
CA LEU A 91 -1.75 7.77 5.31
C LEU A 91 -3.01 7.23 4.62
N SER A 92 -2.85 6.34 3.62
CA SER A 92 -3.98 5.63 3.02
C SER A 92 -4.63 4.67 4.03
N ASN A 93 -3.82 3.97 4.83
CA ASN A 93 -4.30 3.07 5.88
C ASN A 93 -5.00 3.83 7.00
N ASN A 94 -4.43 4.97 7.44
CA ASN A 94 -5.06 5.83 8.44
C ASN A 94 -6.44 6.30 7.96
N LEU A 95 -6.54 6.73 6.70
CA LEU A 95 -7.81 7.17 6.12
C LEU A 95 -8.82 6.02 6.06
N ALA A 96 -8.40 4.85 5.56
CA ALA A 96 -9.24 3.67 5.45
C ALA A 96 -9.83 3.24 6.80
N TYR A 97 -9.07 3.40 7.89
CA TYR A 97 -9.55 3.13 9.25
C TYR A 97 -10.43 4.26 9.81
N ALA A 98 -10.09 5.52 9.54
CA ALA A 98 -10.84 6.65 10.08
C ALA A 98 -12.28 6.70 9.54
N LEU A 99 -12.49 6.42 8.25
CA LEU A 99 -13.80 6.54 7.60
C LEU A 99 -14.92 5.66 8.21
N PRO A 100 -14.75 4.35 8.45
CA PRO A 100 -15.80 3.55 9.09
C PRO A 100 -16.10 3.99 10.52
N VAL A 101 -15.09 4.44 11.27
CA VAL A 101 -15.30 4.95 12.64
C VAL A 101 -16.06 6.29 12.61
N GLU A 102 -15.72 7.19 11.69
CA GLU A 102 -16.44 8.45 11.48
C GLU A 102 -17.89 8.23 11.06
N LYS A 103 -18.14 7.20 10.23
CA LYS A 103 -19.47 6.77 9.83
C LYS A 103 -20.29 6.28 11.02
N LEU A 104 -19.70 5.48 11.93
CA LEU A 104 -20.38 5.03 13.17
C LEU A 104 -20.66 6.20 14.12
N LEU A 105 -19.75 7.15 14.21
CA LEU A 105 -19.90 8.35 15.04
C LEU A 105 -20.85 9.39 14.44
N GLN A 106 -21.19 9.29 13.15
CA GLN A 106 -22.00 10.25 12.39
C GLN A 106 -21.46 11.70 12.48
N ILE A 107 -20.12 11.85 12.44
CA ILE A 107 -19.47 13.16 12.50
C ILE A 107 -19.18 13.67 11.08
N GLU A 108 -19.46 14.95 10.86
CA GLU A 108 -19.12 15.62 9.62
C GLU A 108 -17.70 16.16 9.64
N ILE A 109 -16.94 15.82 8.62
CA ILE A 109 -15.56 16.26 8.47
C ILE A 109 -15.53 17.53 7.59
N PRO A 110 -14.89 18.62 8.04
CA PRO A 110 -14.80 19.84 7.25
C PRO A 110 -14.16 19.64 5.86
N ASP A 111 -14.67 20.35 4.86
CA ASP A 111 -14.18 20.24 3.48
C ASP A 111 -12.67 20.40 3.37
N LYS A 112 -12.09 21.38 4.05
CA LYS A 112 -10.62 21.57 4.07
C LYS A 112 -9.87 20.34 4.57
N ALA A 113 -10.37 19.69 5.62
CA ALA A 113 -9.75 18.46 6.13
C ALA A 113 -9.87 17.31 5.11
N GLN A 114 -11.01 17.20 4.43
CA GLN A 114 -11.22 16.21 3.37
C GLN A 114 -10.26 16.41 2.20
N TRP A 115 -10.10 17.65 1.72
CA TRP A 115 -9.15 17.98 0.64
C TRP A 115 -7.70 17.72 1.03
N LEU A 116 -7.32 18.05 2.26
CA LEU A 116 -5.98 17.74 2.79
C LEU A 116 -5.73 16.24 2.88
N ARG A 117 -6.74 15.45 3.26
CA ARG A 117 -6.66 13.98 3.27
C ARG A 117 -6.40 13.45 1.86
N VAL A 118 -7.15 13.91 0.85
CA VAL A 118 -6.95 13.52 -0.55
C VAL A 118 -5.53 13.88 -1.01
N LEU A 119 -5.09 15.12 -0.79
CA LEU A 119 -3.74 15.57 -1.14
C LEU A 119 -2.66 14.68 -0.53
N LEU A 120 -2.74 14.40 0.76
CA LEU A 120 -1.75 13.60 1.47
C LEU A 120 -1.76 12.13 1.06
N VAL A 121 -2.93 11.56 0.79
CA VAL A 121 -3.07 10.18 0.30
C VAL A 121 -2.50 10.05 -1.11
N GLU A 122 -2.71 11.02 -1.99
CA GLU A 122 -2.12 10.97 -3.34
C GLU A 122 -0.60 11.19 -3.34
N LEU A 123 -0.06 12.05 -2.46
CA LEU A 123 1.40 12.12 -2.23
C LEU A 123 1.95 10.78 -1.70
N THR A 124 1.20 10.11 -0.85
CA THR A 124 1.56 8.79 -0.33
C THR A 124 1.52 7.72 -1.44
N ARG A 125 0.56 7.80 -2.37
CA ARG A 125 0.51 6.93 -3.56
C ARG A 125 1.75 7.09 -4.42
N ILE A 126 2.16 8.33 -4.70
CA ILE A 126 3.39 8.62 -5.43
C ILE A 126 4.60 8.04 -4.68
N ASN A 127 4.69 8.25 -3.36
CA ASN A 127 5.77 7.70 -2.53
C ASN A 127 5.86 6.17 -2.62
N SER A 128 4.71 5.49 -2.56
CA SER A 128 4.64 4.02 -2.66
C SER A 128 5.09 3.53 -4.05
N HIS A 129 4.60 4.15 -5.12
CA HIS A 129 4.98 3.77 -6.49
C HIS A 129 6.46 4.06 -6.79
N LEU A 130 7.06 5.12 -6.22
CA LEU A 130 8.49 5.39 -6.35
C LEU A 130 9.34 4.29 -5.71
N VAL A 131 8.96 3.80 -4.52
CA VAL A 131 9.68 2.69 -3.89
C VAL A 131 9.53 1.42 -4.71
N TRP A 132 8.30 1.11 -5.14
CA TRP A 132 8.06 -0.04 -5.99
C TRP A 132 8.89 0.02 -7.28
N LEU A 133 8.89 1.16 -7.98
CA LEU A 133 9.65 1.34 -9.23
C LEU A 133 11.15 1.16 -8.99
N GLY A 134 11.67 1.80 -7.94
CA GLY A 134 13.09 1.71 -7.60
C GLY A 134 13.53 0.29 -7.31
N THR A 135 12.83 -0.43 -6.44
CA THR A 135 13.16 -1.82 -6.06
C THR A 135 12.96 -2.79 -7.22
N HIS A 136 11.87 -2.67 -7.98
CA HIS A 136 11.60 -3.52 -9.13
C HIS A 136 12.65 -3.32 -10.25
N ALA A 137 13.03 -2.08 -10.54
CA ALA A 137 14.10 -1.78 -11.49
C ALA A 137 15.47 -2.30 -11.02
N LEU A 138 15.76 -2.20 -9.71
CA LEU A 138 16.99 -2.74 -9.12
C LEU A 138 17.05 -4.25 -9.26
N ASP A 139 15.96 -4.97 -8.97
CA ASP A 139 15.87 -6.42 -9.13
C ASP A 139 16.10 -6.89 -10.59
N LEU A 140 15.78 -6.02 -11.56
CA LEU A 140 16.04 -6.25 -12.99
C LEU A 140 17.38 -5.68 -13.48
N GLY A 141 18.23 -5.18 -12.56
CA GLY A 141 19.58 -4.70 -12.83
C GLY A 141 19.70 -3.21 -13.19
N ALA A 142 18.59 -2.43 -13.15
CA ALA A 142 18.59 -1.00 -13.45
C ALA A 142 18.80 -0.15 -12.17
N MET A 143 19.97 -0.24 -11.54
CA MET A 143 20.30 0.41 -10.26
C MET A 143 20.15 1.94 -10.30
N THR A 144 20.41 2.60 -11.41
CA THR A 144 20.32 4.07 -11.52
C THR A 144 18.92 4.57 -11.22
N VAL A 145 17.89 3.87 -11.69
CA VAL A 145 16.48 4.22 -11.46
C VAL A 145 16.14 4.17 -9.96
N PHE A 146 16.72 3.20 -9.23
CA PHE A 146 16.56 3.14 -7.76
C PHE A 146 17.02 4.44 -7.09
N PHE A 147 18.21 4.93 -7.41
CA PHE A 147 18.73 6.17 -6.81
C PHE A 147 17.89 7.39 -7.18
N TYR A 148 17.40 7.47 -8.40
CA TYR A 148 16.54 8.57 -8.83
C TYR A 148 15.19 8.54 -8.11
N CYS A 149 14.52 7.39 -8.04
CA CYS A 149 13.27 7.26 -7.29
C CYS A 149 13.43 7.64 -5.80
N PHE A 150 14.57 7.28 -5.19
CA PHE A 150 14.83 7.62 -3.79
C PHE A 150 15.23 9.08 -3.57
N ARG A 151 15.71 9.77 -4.61
CA ARG A 151 15.92 11.23 -4.61
C ARG A 151 14.58 11.97 -4.42
N GLU A 152 13.58 11.65 -5.24
CA GLU A 152 12.24 12.26 -5.13
C GLU A 152 11.49 11.80 -3.88
N ARG A 153 11.69 10.54 -3.49
CA ARG A 153 11.11 10.02 -2.25
C ARG A 153 11.61 10.78 -1.02
N GLU A 154 12.86 11.19 -0.99
CA GLU A 154 13.41 12.00 0.10
C GLU A 154 12.68 13.35 0.26
N ASP A 155 12.32 13.99 -0.83
CA ASP A 155 11.54 15.23 -0.79
C ASP A 155 10.11 14.99 -0.26
N LEU A 156 9.47 13.85 -0.61
CA LEU A 156 8.18 13.45 -0.04
C LEU A 156 8.28 13.19 1.47
N LEU A 157 9.31 12.48 1.92
CA LEU A 157 9.52 12.22 3.35
C LEU A 157 9.71 13.52 4.15
N ARG A 158 10.39 14.53 3.60
CA ARG A 158 10.49 15.87 4.19
C ARG A 158 9.14 16.58 4.25
N ILE A 159 8.29 16.41 3.23
CA ILE A 159 6.91 16.93 3.27
C ILE A 159 6.14 16.27 4.41
N PHE A 160 6.18 14.94 4.52
CA PHE A 160 5.49 14.22 5.61
C PHE A 160 6.00 14.63 7.00
N GLU A 161 7.31 14.78 7.15
CA GLU A 161 7.92 15.26 8.38
C GLU A 161 7.47 16.68 8.73
N MET A 162 7.34 17.56 7.74
CA MET A 162 6.84 18.92 7.93
C MET A 162 5.41 18.94 8.48
N PHE A 163 4.54 18.02 8.02
CA PHE A 163 3.15 17.92 8.48
C PHE A 163 3.02 17.25 9.85
N SER A 164 3.76 16.19 10.09
CA SER A 164 3.51 15.27 11.22
C SER A 164 4.65 15.21 12.24
N GLY A 165 5.85 15.71 11.91
CA GLY A 165 7.06 15.49 12.69
C GLY A 165 7.69 14.12 12.48
N GLN A 166 7.14 13.29 11.60
CA GLN A 166 7.61 11.94 11.30
C GLN A 166 7.75 11.73 9.80
N ARG A 167 8.81 11.04 9.39
CA ARG A 167 9.11 10.77 7.97
C ARG A 167 8.25 9.64 7.39
N LEU A 168 7.93 8.62 8.20
CA LEU A 168 7.18 7.43 7.79
C LEU A 168 5.92 7.24 8.62
N MET A 169 5.97 6.76 9.82
CA MET A 169 4.80 6.41 10.66
C MET A 169 4.13 7.67 11.20
N THR A 170 3.40 8.36 10.33
CA THR A 170 2.92 9.73 10.56
C THR A 170 1.74 9.82 11.52
N SER A 171 0.83 8.83 11.55
CA SER A 171 -0.45 8.87 12.28
C SER A 171 -1.15 10.24 12.18
N TYR A 172 -1.06 10.89 11.00
CA TYR A 172 -1.48 12.27 10.83
C TYR A 172 -2.96 12.40 10.47
N ILE A 173 -3.50 11.49 9.66
CA ILE A 173 -4.94 11.38 9.44
C ILE A 173 -5.53 10.66 10.63
N ARG A 174 -6.48 11.32 11.31
CA ARG A 174 -7.14 10.81 12.52
C ARG A 174 -8.64 10.87 12.39
N ILE A 175 -9.30 10.14 13.26
CA ILE A 175 -10.76 10.20 13.41
C ILE A 175 -11.16 11.65 13.78
N GLY A 176 -12.02 12.24 12.95
CA GLY A 176 -12.43 13.63 13.09
C GLY A 176 -11.58 14.67 12.32
N GLY A 177 -10.64 14.26 11.47
CA GLY A 177 -9.84 15.16 10.64
C GLY A 177 -8.37 14.83 10.59
N LEU A 178 -7.53 15.80 10.96
CA LEU A 178 -6.07 15.69 10.98
C LEU A 178 -5.54 15.87 12.41
N ALA A 179 -4.33 15.40 12.66
CA ALA A 179 -3.70 15.47 13.99
C ALA A 179 -3.31 16.90 14.39
N LEU A 180 -2.80 17.67 13.45
CA LEU A 180 -2.26 19.01 13.64
C LEU A 180 -2.72 19.92 12.50
N GLU A 181 -2.69 21.23 12.75
CA GLU A 181 -2.87 22.23 11.70
C GLU A 181 -1.73 22.13 10.70
N PRO A 182 -2.01 22.20 9.38
CA PRO A 182 -0.96 22.25 8.38
C PRO A 182 0.05 23.39 8.64
N PRO A 183 1.35 23.13 8.56
CA PRO A 183 2.37 24.14 8.89
C PRO A 183 2.38 25.28 7.86
N ARG A 184 2.83 26.46 8.27
CA ARG A 184 2.94 27.61 7.36
C ARG A 184 3.90 27.28 6.22
N GLY A 185 3.54 27.66 4.99
CA GLY A 185 4.40 27.49 3.81
C GLY A 185 4.39 26.10 3.18
N TRP A 186 3.58 25.19 3.66
CA TRP A 186 3.49 23.83 3.12
C TRP A 186 3.10 23.81 1.62
N GLN A 187 2.21 24.72 1.19
CA GLN A 187 1.75 24.75 -0.21
C GLN A 187 2.90 24.97 -1.19
N GLN A 188 3.85 25.89 -0.86
CA GLN A 188 5.00 26.17 -1.72
C GLN A 188 5.92 24.95 -1.85
N VAL A 189 6.12 24.20 -0.76
CA VAL A 189 6.98 23.01 -0.76
C VAL A 189 6.33 21.88 -1.59
N VAL A 190 5.05 21.60 -1.34
CA VAL A 190 4.31 20.59 -2.11
C VAL A 190 4.22 20.99 -3.58
N LYS A 191 3.96 22.28 -3.88
CA LYS A 191 3.91 22.77 -5.26
C LYS A 191 5.24 22.56 -5.98
N LYS A 192 6.37 22.91 -5.35
CA LYS A 192 7.70 22.72 -5.93
C LYS A 192 7.96 21.25 -6.30
N PHE A 193 7.63 20.33 -5.41
CA PHE A 193 7.73 18.89 -5.67
C PHE A 193 6.81 18.47 -6.83
N ASN A 194 5.55 18.88 -6.77
CA ASN A 194 4.52 18.50 -7.75
C ASN A 194 4.81 19.02 -9.15
N ASP A 195 5.38 20.21 -9.27
CA ASP A 195 5.76 20.81 -10.56
C ASP A 195 6.98 20.11 -11.21
N ALA A 196 7.89 19.55 -10.41
CA ALA A 196 9.07 18.82 -10.88
C ALA A 196 8.76 17.35 -11.26
N LEU A 197 7.73 16.76 -10.67
CA LEU A 197 7.45 15.32 -10.78
C LEU A 197 7.24 14.83 -12.23
N PRO A 198 6.52 15.52 -13.15
CA PRO A 198 6.34 15.05 -14.52
C PRO A 198 7.66 14.82 -15.25
N SER A 199 8.61 15.76 -15.14
CA SER A 199 9.94 15.64 -15.75
C SER A 199 10.74 14.48 -15.17
N ASN A 200 10.60 14.22 -13.87
CA ASN A 200 11.27 13.11 -13.19
C ASN A 200 10.68 11.76 -13.65
N ILE A 201 9.36 11.68 -13.83
CA ILE A 201 8.72 10.47 -14.38
C ILE A 201 9.21 10.21 -15.81
N ASP A 202 9.31 11.25 -16.64
CA ASP A 202 9.84 11.14 -18.00
C ASP A 202 11.29 10.61 -17.99
N GLU A 203 12.13 11.08 -17.05
CA GLU A 203 13.50 10.58 -16.85
C GLU A 203 13.55 9.08 -16.54
N TYR A 204 12.64 8.56 -15.70
CA TYR A 204 12.57 7.12 -15.42
C TYR A 204 12.13 6.32 -16.64
N GLU A 205 11.13 6.83 -17.37
CA GLU A 205 10.65 6.19 -18.60
C GLU A 205 11.70 6.16 -19.69
N ASP A 206 12.47 7.23 -19.88
CA ASP A 206 13.56 7.29 -20.84
C ASP A 206 14.65 6.24 -20.55
N LEU A 207 14.95 6.01 -19.27
CA LEU A 207 15.92 5.00 -18.85
C LEU A 207 15.42 3.56 -19.03
N LEU A 208 14.12 3.31 -18.84
CA LEU A 208 13.57 1.95 -18.84
C LEU A 208 12.92 1.57 -20.17
N ASN A 209 12.13 2.45 -20.78
CA ASN A 209 11.34 2.14 -21.98
C ASN A 209 12.20 1.97 -23.24
N THR A 210 13.43 2.46 -23.24
CA THR A 210 14.39 2.30 -24.32
C THR A 210 15.39 1.17 -24.09
N ASN A 211 15.41 0.59 -22.88
CA ASN A 211 16.35 -0.47 -22.51
C ASN A 211 15.86 -1.85 -22.98
N PRO A 212 16.52 -2.49 -23.96
CA PRO A 212 16.09 -3.80 -24.47
C PRO A 212 16.16 -4.91 -23.43
N ILE A 213 17.09 -4.84 -22.47
CA ILE A 213 17.20 -5.83 -21.39
C ILE A 213 15.97 -5.76 -20.50
N PHE A 214 15.58 -4.55 -20.06
CA PHE A 214 14.39 -4.35 -19.27
C PHE A 214 13.13 -4.82 -20.01
N LEU A 215 12.95 -4.39 -21.27
CA LEU A 215 11.79 -4.76 -22.08
C LEU A 215 11.65 -6.28 -22.26
N ASN A 216 12.76 -6.98 -22.50
CA ASN A 216 12.75 -8.45 -22.65
C ASN A 216 12.44 -9.16 -21.32
N ARG A 217 12.66 -8.52 -20.17
CA ARG A 217 12.38 -9.08 -18.87
C ARG A 217 10.95 -8.83 -18.38
N VAL A 218 10.23 -7.88 -18.98
CA VAL A 218 8.90 -7.47 -18.50
C VAL A 218 7.77 -7.76 -19.50
N LYS A 219 8.03 -7.71 -20.82
CA LYS A 219 7.01 -7.98 -21.85
C LYS A 219 6.72 -9.47 -21.97
N GLY A 220 5.45 -9.83 -21.88
CA GLY A 220 4.98 -11.21 -21.97
C GLY A 220 5.33 -12.08 -20.75
N VAL A 221 5.95 -11.51 -19.72
CA VAL A 221 6.28 -12.21 -18.47
C VAL A 221 5.18 -11.99 -17.45
N GLY A 222 4.84 -13.04 -16.68
CA GLY A 222 3.88 -12.96 -15.61
C GLY A 222 2.47 -12.56 -16.08
N TYR A 223 2.03 -13.09 -17.22
CA TYR A 223 0.68 -12.87 -17.75
C TYR A 223 -0.37 -13.58 -16.90
N LEU A 224 -1.44 -12.88 -16.56
CA LEU A 224 -2.66 -13.45 -15.99
C LEU A 224 -3.90 -12.84 -16.64
N PRO A 225 -4.87 -13.67 -17.04
CA PRO A 225 -6.13 -13.18 -17.58
C PRO A 225 -7.00 -12.56 -16.48
N LEU A 226 -7.83 -11.59 -16.86
CA LEU A 226 -8.71 -10.87 -15.94
C LEU A 226 -9.61 -11.81 -15.11
N GLU A 227 -10.20 -12.82 -15.73
CA GLU A 227 -11.08 -13.80 -15.06
C GLU A 227 -10.37 -14.49 -13.87
N LYS A 228 -9.10 -14.86 -14.06
CA LYS A 228 -8.29 -15.48 -13.00
C LYS A 228 -8.01 -14.50 -11.87
N LEU A 229 -7.69 -13.24 -12.19
CA LEU A 229 -7.46 -12.20 -11.19
C LEU A 229 -8.71 -11.93 -10.35
N LEU A 230 -9.88 -11.84 -10.98
CA LEU A 230 -11.16 -11.66 -10.29
C LEU A 230 -11.50 -12.85 -9.38
N ALA A 231 -11.28 -14.07 -9.85
CA ALA A 231 -11.50 -15.29 -9.07
C ALA A 231 -10.61 -15.35 -7.81
N LEU A 232 -9.45 -14.70 -7.84
CA LEU A 232 -8.52 -14.57 -6.71
C LEU A 232 -8.77 -13.31 -5.86
N SER A 233 -9.84 -12.55 -6.13
CA SER A 233 -10.17 -11.29 -5.45
C SER A 233 -9.05 -10.22 -5.53
N VAL A 234 -8.23 -10.26 -6.56
CA VAL A 234 -7.16 -9.28 -6.84
C VAL A 234 -7.79 -7.95 -7.23
N THR A 235 -7.18 -6.85 -6.80
CA THR A 235 -7.67 -5.49 -7.03
C THR A 235 -6.54 -4.54 -7.43
N GLY A 236 -6.87 -3.28 -7.71
CA GLY A 236 -5.91 -2.22 -7.97
C GLY A 236 -5.19 -2.30 -9.32
N PRO A 237 -3.90 -1.93 -9.38
CA PRO A 237 -3.13 -1.90 -10.62
C PRO A 237 -3.09 -3.22 -11.39
N MET A 238 -3.21 -4.35 -10.69
CA MET A 238 -3.20 -5.68 -11.29
C MET A 238 -4.38 -5.90 -12.25
N ILE A 239 -5.61 -5.58 -11.82
CA ILE A 239 -6.80 -5.74 -12.66
C ILE A 239 -6.89 -4.66 -13.74
N ARG A 240 -6.40 -3.44 -13.46
CA ARG A 240 -6.31 -2.37 -14.47
C ARG A 240 -5.33 -2.70 -15.59
N ALA A 241 -4.25 -3.41 -15.27
CA ALA A 241 -3.32 -3.94 -16.28
C ALA A 241 -3.90 -5.06 -17.15
N ALA A 242 -4.96 -5.73 -16.69
CA ALA A 242 -5.66 -6.81 -17.39
C ALA A 242 -6.99 -6.35 -18.05
N GLY A 243 -7.23 -5.04 -18.16
CA GLY A 243 -8.34 -4.49 -18.95
C GLY A 243 -9.55 -4.00 -18.16
N LEU A 244 -9.62 -4.16 -16.84
CA LEU A 244 -10.76 -3.70 -16.06
C LEU A 244 -10.61 -2.25 -15.62
N LYS A 245 -11.47 -1.38 -16.12
CA LYS A 245 -11.55 0.04 -15.73
C LYS A 245 -12.34 0.19 -14.41
N TRP A 246 -11.71 -0.15 -13.30
CA TRP A 246 -12.32 -0.04 -11.98
C TRP A 246 -11.36 0.60 -10.97
N ASP A 247 -11.88 1.58 -10.22
CA ASP A 247 -11.17 2.32 -9.19
C ASP A 247 -12.20 2.86 -8.18
N ILE A 248 -12.02 2.57 -6.90
CA ILE A 248 -12.97 2.92 -5.84
C ILE A 248 -13.14 4.43 -5.72
N ARG A 249 -12.09 5.20 -5.99
CA ARG A 249 -12.15 6.67 -5.98
C ARG A 249 -13.17 7.25 -6.97
N LYS A 250 -13.56 6.49 -8.01
CA LYS A 250 -14.56 6.86 -9.02
C LYS A 250 -15.87 6.10 -8.87
N SER A 251 -15.82 4.79 -8.50
CA SER A 251 -17.03 3.96 -8.37
C SER A 251 -17.81 4.25 -7.08
N GLU A 252 -17.08 4.48 -5.97
CA GLU A 252 -17.63 4.77 -4.63
C GLU A 252 -16.82 5.91 -4.00
N PRO A 253 -16.97 7.16 -4.47
CA PRO A 253 -16.15 8.28 -4.01
C PRO A 253 -16.24 8.51 -2.50
N TYR A 254 -15.10 8.77 -1.90
CA TYR A 254 -14.94 9.10 -0.48
C TYR A 254 -14.06 10.35 -0.32
N SER A 255 -14.12 11.01 0.82
CA SER A 255 -13.24 12.16 1.17
C SER A 255 -13.10 13.21 0.04
N SER A 256 -14.19 13.57 -0.63
CA SER A 256 -14.23 14.57 -1.70
C SER A 256 -13.53 14.17 -3.02
N TYR A 257 -13.23 12.89 -3.28
CA TYR A 257 -12.66 12.47 -4.58
C TYR A 257 -13.58 12.82 -5.77
N GLU A 258 -14.88 12.95 -5.57
CA GLU A 258 -15.85 13.38 -6.59
C GLU A 258 -15.60 14.79 -7.13
N LYS A 259 -14.84 15.62 -6.38
CA LYS A 259 -14.49 16.99 -6.75
C LYS A 259 -13.24 17.08 -7.65
N PHE A 260 -12.53 15.94 -7.84
CA PHE A 260 -11.28 15.89 -8.59
C PHE A 260 -11.45 15.22 -9.95
N ASP A 261 -10.83 15.83 -10.95
CA ASP A 261 -10.78 15.28 -12.30
C ASP A 261 -9.46 14.51 -12.51
N PHE A 262 -9.58 13.21 -12.78
CA PHE A 262 -8.47 12.30 -13.10
C PHE A 262 -8.97 11.12 -13.92
N ASP A 263 -8.07 10.46 -14.61
CA ASP A 263 -8.36 9.30 -15.44
C ASP A 263 -7.93 8.01 -14.75
N ILE A 264 -8.59 6.89 -15.06
CA ILE A 264 -8.21 5.56 -14.60
C ILE A 264 -7.37 4.92 -15.71
N PRO A 265 -6.05 4.70 -15.49
CA PRO A 265 -5.21 4.04 -16.47
C PRO A 265 -5.58 2.57 -16.62
N VAL A 266 -5.74 2.11 -17.85
CA VAL A 266 -6.10 0.72 -18.16
C VAL A 266 -5.28 0.23 -19.36
N TYR A 267 -4.73 -0.97 -19.24
CA TYR A 267 -4.04 -1.68 -20.30
C TYR A 267 -4.64 -3.08 -20.45
N GLN A 268 -4.32 -3.78 -21.53
CA GLN A 268 -4.97 -5.07 -21.86
C GLN A 268 -4.03 -6.27 -21.78
N GLU A 269 -2.73 -6.03 -21.71
CA GLU A 269 -1.71 -7.06 -21.87
C GLU A 269 -1.61 -8.01 -20.66
N GLY A 270 -2.02 -7.58 -19.47
CA GLY A 270 -2.06 -8.40 -18.24
C GLY A 270 -0.70 -8.94 -17.76
N ASP A 271 0.40 -8.43 -18.29
CA ASP A 271 1.77 -8.82 -17.99
C ASP A 271 2.49 -7.82 -17.06
N VAL A 272 3.75 -8.06 -16.75
CA VAL A 272 4.59 -7.16 -15.93
C VAL A 272 4.71 -5.78 -16.58
N TRP A 273 4.82 -5.71 -17.92
CA TRP A 273 4.90 -4.45 -18.65
C TRP A 273 3.64 -3.60 -18.50
N ALA A 274 2.47 -4.20 -18.61
CA ALA A 274 1.20 -3.50 -18.41
C ALA A 274 1.06 -2.97 -16.97
N ARG A 275 1.45 -3.76 -15.96
CA ARG A 275 1.44 -3.35 -14.55
C ARG A 275 2.40 -2.19 -14.27
N TYR A 276 3.56 -2.19 -14.94
CA TYR A 276 4.50 -1.08 -14.88
C TYR A 276 3.86 0.20 -15.45
N ARG A 277 3.30 0.14 -16.65
CA ARG A 277 2.67 1.31 -17.29
C ARG A 277 1.49 1.87 -16.48
N VAL A 278 0.66 0.99 -15.90
CA VAL A 278 -0.44 1.43 -15.01
C VAL A 278 0.10 2.30 -13.89
N ARG A 279 1.13 1.85 -13.17
CA ARG A 279 1.66 2.59 -12.03
C ARG A 279 2.37 3.88 -12.41
N MET A 280 3.06 3.90 -13.54
CA MET A 280 3.65 5.13 -14.07
C MET A 280 2.59 6.17 -14.37
N GLU A 281 1.50 5.77 -15.01
CA GLU A 281 0.39 6.67 -15.30
C GLU A 281 -0.39 7.06 -14.03
N GLU A 282 -0.55 6.17 -13.06
CA GLU A 282 -1.14 6.51 -11.77
C GLU A 282 -0.37 7.61 -11.03
N MET A 283 0.96 7.63 -11.12
CA MET A 283 1.75 8.75 -10.55
C MET A 283 1.43 10.08 -11.24
N ARG A 284 1.22 10.09 -12.56
CA ARG A 284 0.82 11.30 -13.31
C ARG A 284 -0.59 11.75 -12.90
N GLN A 285 -1.51 10.81 -12.75
CA GLN A 285 -2.88 11.13 -12.31
C GLN A 285 -2.90 11.62 -10.84
N SER A 286 -2.11 11.05 -9.96
CA SER A 286 -1.94 11.53 -8.59
C SER A 286 -1.35 12.94 -8.55
N GLN A 287 -0.36 13.23 -9.41
CA GLN A 287 0.19 14.57 -9.58
C GLN A 287 -0.89 15.58 -10.01
N ARG A 288 -1.77 15.18 -10.94
CA ARG A 288 -2.91 16.00 -11.40
C ARG A 288 -3.89 16.29 -10.26
N ILE A 289 -4.20 15.29 -9.43
CA ILE A 289 -5.08 15.47 -8.26
C ILE A 289 -4.42 16.42 -7.23
N VAL A 290 -3.14 16.23 -6.93
CA VAL A 290 -2.39 17.10 -5.98
C VAL A 290 -2.38 18.54 -6.48
N LYS A 291 -2.21 18.79 -7.79
CA LYS A 291 -2.26 20.11 -8.38
C LYS A 291 -3.64 20.76 -8.17
N GLN A 292 -4.73 20.05 -8.47
CA GLN A 292 -6.09 20.53 -8.27
C GLN A 292 -6.36 20.81 -6.79
N ALA A 293 -5.86 19.94 -5.89
CA ALA A 293 -6.01 20.14 -4.46
C ALA A 293 -5.30 21.41 -3.95
N LEU A 294 -4.12 21.73 -4.50
CA LEU A 294 -3.41 22.95 -4.15
C LEU A 294 -4.12 24.22 -4.66
N GLU A 295 -4.70 24.15 -5.85
CA GLU A 295 -5.36 25.29 -6.50
C GLU A 295 -6.78 25.56 -5.96
N GLY A 296 -7.50 24.50 -5.58
CA GLY A 296 -8.92 24.57 -5.16
C GLY A 296 -9.14 24.40 -3.65
N MET A 297 -8.11 24.38 -2.80
CA MET A 297 -8.24 24.13 -1.36
C MET A 297 -9.22 25.10 -0.70
N PRO A 298 -10.33 24.62 -0.12
CA PRO A 298 -11.28 25.48 0.55
C PRO A 298 -10.72 26.02 1.87
N GLU A 299 -11.23 27.18 2.29
CA GLU A 299 -10.98 27.73 3.62
C GLU A 299 -11.78 26.96 4.68
N GLY A 300 -11.30 26.92 5.93
CA GLY A 300 -12.02 26.29 7.02
C GLY A 300 -11.13 25.58 8.03
N SER A 301 -11.77 24.76 8.86
CA SER A 301 -11.09 23.96 9.88
C SER A 301 -10.43 22.71 9.28
N TRP A 302 -9.33 22.29 9.87
CA TRP A 302 -8.65 21.03 9.58
C TRP A 302 -9.16 19.84 10.43
N LYS A 303 -10.12 20.09 11.34
CA LYS A 303 -10.73 19.07 12.19
C LYS A 303 -12.22 19.38 12.44
N ALA A 304 -12.99 18.35 12.72
CA ALA A 304 -14.41 18.43 13.03
C ALA A 304 -14.67 19.15 14.37
N ASP A 305 -15.83 19.78 14.48
CA ASP A 305 -16.33 20.32 15.74
C ASP A 305 -17.04 19.21 16.54
N ALA A 306 -16.25 18.33 17.13
CA ALA A 306 -16.69 17.19 17.93
C ALA A 306 -15.87 17.10 19.23
N PRO A 307 -16.12 17.94 20.23
CA PRO A 307 -15.24 18.09 21.41
C PRO A 307 -15.11 16.83 22.28
N LYS A 308 -16.01 15.85 22.11
CA LYS A 308 -15.96 14.56 22.82
C LYS A 308 -15.12 13.50 22.08
N VAL A 309 -14.74 13.76 20.84
CA VAL A 309 -14.00 12.83 19.96
C VAL A 309 -12.66 13.41 19.55
N VAL A 310 -12.66 14.69 19.16
CA VAL A 310 -11.49 15.40 18.65
C VAL A 310 -10.79 16.16 19.76
N LEU A 311 -9.46 16.04 19.83
CA LEU A 311 -8.68 16.74 20.85
C LEU A 311 -8.83 18.27 20.71
N PRO A 312 -9.06 18.99 21.82
CA PRO A 312 -9.16 20.44 21.81
C PRO A 312 -7.81 21.12 21.48
N ASP A 313 -7.90 22.37 21.06
CA ASP A 313 -6.71 23.19 20.79
C ASP A 313 -5.94 23.49 22.08
N ARG A 314 -4.60 23.54 21.96
CA ARG A 314 -3.72 23.74 23.10
C ARG A 314 -4.03 25.03 23.88
N GLU A 315 -4.37 26.11 23.18
CA GLU A 315 -4.71 27.39 23.81
C GLU A 315 -6.07 27.32 24.55
N LYS A 316 -7.04 26.60 24.00
CA LYS A 316 -8.32 26.38 24.67
C LYS A 316 -8.15 25.59 25.98
N MET A 317 -7.26 24.59 26.01
CA MET A 317 -6.96 23.83 27.24
C MET A 317 -6.37 24.68 28.36
N LYS A 318 -5.67 25.78 28.05
CA LYS A 318 -5.11 26.69 29.05
C LYS A 318 -6.12 27.65 29.64
N THR A 319 -7.23 27.91 28.95
CA THR A 319 -8.19 28.97 29.29
C THR A 319 -9.58 28.45 29.58
N GLN A 320 -9.93 27.23 29.17
CA GLN A 320 -11.30 26.65 29.32
C GLN A 320 -11.23 25.31 30.05
N MET A 321 -11.93 25.19 31.14
CA MET A 321 -11.97 23.99 31.99
C MET A 321 -12.54 22.80 31.23
N GLU A 322 -13.59 22.96 30.44
CA GLU A 322 -14.21 21.91 29.66
C GLU A 322 -13.25 21.33 28.63
N ALA A 323 -12.48 22.16 27.97
CA ALA A 323 -11.48 21.72 27.02
C ALA A 323 -10.40 20.86 27.69
N LEU A 324 -9.95 21.22 28.88
CA LEU A 324 -8.99 20.44 29.67
C LEU A 324 -9.59 19.09 30.10
N ILE A 325 -10.84 19.08 30.54
CA ILE A 325 -11.57 17.84 30.95
C ILE A 325 -11.72 16.90 29.72
N TYR A 326 -12.14 17.42 28.58
CA TYR A 326 -12.27 16.61 27.35
C TYR A 326 -10.92 16.07 26.89
N HIS A 327 -9.88 16.88 26.91
CA HIS A 327 -8.54 16.40 26.59
C HIS A 327 -8.13 15.22 27.50
N PHE A 328 -8.28 15.39 28.81
CA PHE A 328 -7.95 14.36 29.78
C PHE A 328 -8.72 13.06 29.51
N LYS A 329 -10.03 13.15 29.34
CA LYS A 329 -10.88 11.98 29.07
C LYS A 329 -10.54 11.28 27.77
N ILE A 330 -10.35 12.02 26.66
CA ILE A 330 -10.02 11.41 25.36
C ILE A 330 -8.67 10.69 25.42
N VAL A 331 -7.68 11.27 26.11
CA VAL A 331 -6.34 10.67 26.19
C VAL A 331 -6.32 9.46 27.12
N THR A 332 -7.01 9.49 28.26
CA THR A 332 -6.95 8.42 29.27
C THR A 332 -7.97 7.30 29.05
N GLU A 333 -9.22 7.67 28.76
CA GLU A 333 -10.33 6.72 28.64
C GLU A 333 -10.67 6.40 27.17
N GLY A 334 -10.33 7.31 26.23
CA GLY A 334 -10.81 7.28 24.85
C GLY A 334 -12.24 7.84 24.74
N PHE A 335 -12.76 7.87 23.52
CA PHE A 335 -14.15 8.21 23.23
C PHE A 335 -14.96 6.95 22.91
N ARG A 336 -16.27 7.00 23.21
CA ARG A 336 -17.17 5.89 22.93
C ARG A 336 -17.74 6.02 21.52
N VAL A 337 -17.78 4.90 20.81
CA VAL A 337 -18.42 4.80 19.50
C VAL A 337 -19.77 4.10 19.67
N PRO A 338 -20.88 4.62 19.11
CA PRO A 338 -22.18 3.96 19.19
C PRO A 338 -22.12 2.49 18.75
N ALA A 339 -22.95 1.64 19.36
CA ALA A 339 -23.05 0.24 18.96
C ALA A 339 -23.52 0.13 17.51
N GLY A 340 -22.84 -0.70 16.74
CA GLY A 340 -23.09 -0.91 15.32
C GLY A 340 -21.88 -1.44 14.58
N GLU A 341 -22.04 -1.58 13.27
CA GLU A 341 -20.97 -2.04 12.38
C GLU A 341 -20.85 -1.15 11.15
N ALA A 342 -19.65 -0.99 10.64
CA ALA A 342 -19.38 -0.24 9.42
C ALA A 342 -18.19 -0.83 8.66
N PHE A 343 -18.31 -0.81 7.34
CA PHE A 343 -17.24 -1.07 6.39
C PHE A 343 -17.18 0.07 5.37
N VAL A 344 -16.00 0.55 5.06
CA VAL A 344 -15.77 1.54 4.01
C VAL A 344 -14.53 1.14 3.23
N PRO A 345 -14.68 0.74 1.96
CA PRO A 345 -13.55 0.43 1.09
C PRO A 345 -12.89 1.74 0.62
N THR A 346 -11.58 1.70 0.44
CA THR A 346 -10.79 2.79 -0.13
C THR A 346 -9.74 2.25 -1.10
N GLU A 347 -9.28 3.08 -2.03
CA GLU A 347 -8.25 2.70 -3.00
C GLU A 347 -6.86 3.07 -2.48
N SER A 348 -6.10 2.09 -2.01
CA SER A 348 -4.68 2.24 -1.69
C SER A 348 -3.81 2.15 -2.96
N PRO A 349 -2.49 2.45 -2.92
CA PRO A 349 -1.60 2.26 -4.06
C PRO A 349 -1.57 0.82 -4.60
N ARG A 350 -1.87 -0.17 -3.77
CA ARG A 350 -1.85 -1.60 -4.10
C ARG A 350 -3.19 -2.17 -4.48
N GLY A 351 -4.27 -1.42 -4.21
CA GLY A 351 -5.64 -1.82 -4.50
C GLY A 351 -6.59 -1.51 -3.35
N GLU A 352 -7.69 -2.23 -3.29
CA GLU A 352 -8.72 -2.03 -2.29
C GLU A 352 -8.24 -2.37 -0.88
N ILE A 353 -8.32 -1.40 0.02
CA ILE A 353 -8.16 -1.59 1.46
C ILE A 353 -9.46 -1.18 2.16
N GLY A 354 -9.84 -1.89 3.21
CA GLY A 354 -11.02 -1.54 3.99
C GLY A 354 -10.97 -2.13 5.39
N PHE A 355 -11.59 -1.43 6.32
CA PHE A 355 -11.72 -1.88 7.69
C PHE A 355 -13.18 -2.15 8.02
N PHE A 356 -13.47 -3.35 8.46
CA PHE A 356 -14.76 -3.68 9.06
C PHE A 356 -14.65 -3.51 10.57
N CYS A 357 -15.34 -2.51 11.10
CA CYS A 357 -15.32 -2.13 12.49
C CYS A 357 -16.65 -2.47 13.16
N VAL A 358 -16.60 -3.17 14.29
CA VAL A 358 -17.76 -3.48 15.13
C VAL A 358 -17.60 -2.83 16.48
N SER A 359 -18.61 -2.09 16.91
CA SER A 359 -18.69 -1.40 18.21
C SER A 359 -19.84 -1.94 19.05
N ASP A 360 -19.61 -2.11 20.34
CA ASP A 360 -20.60 -2.43 21.37
C ASP A 360 -21.03 -1.20 22.20
N GLY A 361 -20.58 0.01 21.83
CA GLY A 361 -20.84 1.24 22.57
C GLY A 361 -19.71 1.63 23.53
N THR A 362 -18.61 0.89 23.57
CA THR A 362 -17.45 1.16 24.44
C THR A 362 -16.38 2.03 23.76
N ALA A 363 -15.34 2.37 24.51
CA ALA A 363 -14.19 3.12 24.00
C ALA A 363 -13.20 2.25 23.22
N LYS A 364 -13.44 0.95 23.12
CA LYS A 364 -12.62 0.00 22.38
C LYS A 364 -13.47 -0.68 21.30
N PRO A 365 -12.89 -1.02 20.15
CA PRO A 365 -13.59 -1.82 19.17
C PRO A 365 -13.83 -3.25 19.71
N LEU A 366 -15.02 -3.80 19.46
CA LEU A 366 -15.33 -5.20 19.73
C LEU A 366 -14.62 -6.10 18.71
N ARG A 367 -14.58 -5.69 17.44
CA ARG A 367 -13.86 -6.35 16.36
C ARG A 367 -13.37 -5.33 15.34
N VAL A 368 -12.14 -5.53 14.87
CA VAL A 368 -11.60 -4.86 13.68
C VAL A 368 -11.10 -5.95 12.76
N PHE A 369 -11.69 -6.06 11.58
CA PHE A 369 -11.22 -6.92 10.51
C PHE A 369 -10.63 -6.07 9.38
N MET A 370 -9.52 -6.49 8.82
CA MET A 370 -8.76 -5.74 7.84
C MET A 370 -8.73 -6.49 6.49
N ARG A 371 -9.45 -5.97 5.52
CA ARG A 371 -9.29 -6.40 4.14
C ARG A 371 -8.12 -5.65 3.55
N THR A 372 -7.06 -6.37 3.20
CA THR A 372 -5.83 -5.80 2.69
C THR A 372 -5.58 -6.23 1.25
N PRO A 373 -5.12 -5.33 0.37
CA PRO A 373 -4.90 -5.66 -1.03
C PRO A 373 -3.72 -6.62 -1.23
N SER A 374 -2.64 -6.47 -0.48
CA SER A 374 -1.44 -7.31 -0.65
C SER A 374 -1.71 -8.78 -0.34
N PHE A 375 -2.56 -9.09 0.66
CA PHE A 375 -2.94 -10.46 0.98
C PHE A 375 -3.71 -11.12 -0.18
N ALA A 376 -4.67 -10.40 -0.76
CA ALA A 376 -5.42 -10.88 -1.92
C ALA A 376 -4.52 -11.00 -3.17
N ASN A 377 -3.70 -9.99 -3.45
CA ASN A 377 -2.82 -9.96 -4.61
C ASN A 377 -1.76 -11.07 -4.56
N LEU A 378 -1.28 -11.45 -3.37
CA LEU A 378 -0.28 -12.50 -3.22
C LEU A 378 -0.82 -13.89 -3.62
N GLN A 379 -2.14 -14.11 -3.60
CA GLN A 379 -2.74 -15.34 -4.12
C GLN A 379 -2.47 -15.54 -5.62
N ALA A 380 -2.19 -14.47 -6.36
CA ALA A 380 -1.80 -14.54 -7.76
C ALA A 380 -0.38 -15.08 -7.98
N LEU A 381 0.45 -15.25 -6.92
CA LEU A 381 1.83 -15.67 -7.02
C LEU A 381 1.98 -17.05 -7.68
N SER A 382 1.25 -18.06 -7.18
CA SER A 382 1.33 -19.43 -7.71
C SER A 382 1.05 -19.48 -9.21
N PRO A 383 -0.09 -18.97 -9.72
CA PRO A 383 -0.35 -18.99 -11.16
C PRO A 383 0.54 -18.06 -11.99
N LEU A 384 1.22 -17.08 -11.37
CA LEU A 384 2.23 -16.25 -12.06
C LEU A 384 3.55 -16.99 -12.26
N PHE A 385 3.86 -17.92 -11.38
CA PHE A 385 5.15 -18.63 -11.38
C PHE A 385 5.08 -19.95 -12.16
N GLU A 386 4.01 -20.69 -12.01
CA GLU A 386 3.85 -22.02 -12.61
C GLU A 386 3.97 -21.97 -14.14
N GLY A 387 4.80 -22.84 -14.69
CA GLY A 387 5.13 -22.88 -16.11
C GLY A 387 6.15 -21.86 -16.59
N ASN A 388 6.64 -20.98 -15.71
CA ASN A 388 7.68 -19.98 -16.03
C ASN A 388 9.06 -20.42 -15.54
N LEU A 389 10.09 -19.77 -16.10
CA LEU A 389 11.47 -19.95 -15.66
C LEU A 389 11.69 -19.26 -14.30
N VAL A 390 12.56 -19.83 -13.47
CA VAL A 390 12.99 -19.20 -12.18
C VAL A 390 13.49 -17.77 -12.41
N ALA A 391 14.20 -17.51 -13.49
CA ALA A 391 14.66 -16.17 -13.83
C ALA A 391 13.51 -15.15 -13.98
N ASN A 392 12.34 -15.56 -14.44
CA ASN A 392 11.16 -14.69 -14.63
C ASN A 392 10.40 -14.45 -13.32
N SER A 393 10.58 -15.32 -12.31
CA SER A 393 9.86 -15.21 -11.04
C SER A 393 10.14 -13.89 -10.32
N VAL A 394 11.36 -13.38 -10.37
CA VAL A 394 11.75 -12.11 -9.77
C VAL A 394 10.98 -10.94 -10.38
N ALA A 395 10.88 -10.88 -11.71
CA ALA A 395 10.11 -9.84 -12.40
C ALA A 395 8.60 -9.94 -12.09
N ALA A 396 8.06 -11.17 -12.11
CA ALA A 396 6.67 -11.44 -11.82
C ALA A 396 6.33 -11.06 -10.36
N LEU A 397 7.17 -11.48 -9.40
CA LEU A 397 7.00 -11.17 -7.97
C LEU A 397 7.03 -9.67 -7.71
N GLY A 398 8.06 -8.97 -8.20
CA GLY A 398 8.18 -7.52 -8.04
C GLY A 398 7.00 -6.75 -8.64
N SER A 399 6.37 -7.28 -9.70
CA SER A 399 5.21 -6.65 -10.33
C SER A 399 3.92 -6.70 -9.49
N LEU A 400 3.81 -7.62 -8.52
CA LEU A 400 2.68 -7.70 -7.59
C LEU A 400 2.63 -6.50 -6.65
N ASP A 401 3.80 -5.93 -6.31
CA ASP A 401 3.92 -4.81 -5.37
C ASP A 401 3.23 -5.10 -4.03
N PHE A 402 3.47 -6.26 -3.46
CA PHE A 402 2.93 -6.62 -2.15
C PHE A 402 3.80 -6.09 -1.01
N MET A 403 3.19 -5.85 0.13
CA MET A 403 3.85 -5.46 1.36
C MET A 403 3.55 -6.46 2.46
N LEU A 404 4.60 -7.01 3.09
CA LEU A 404 4.41 -8.12 4.05
C LEU A 404 3.71 -7.70 5.34
N GLY A 405 3.90 -6.46 5.79
CA GLY A 405 3.12 -5.94 6.92
C GLY A 405 1.61 -5.88 6.64
N ASP A 406 1.23 -5.71 5.37
CA ASP A 406 -0.15 -5.72 4.88
C ASP A 406 -0.66 -7.16 4.64
N VAL A 407 0.22 -8.08 4.29
CA VAL A 407 -0.10 -9.51 4.14
C VAL A 407 -0.31 -10.18 5.48
N ASP A 408 0.63 -10.01 6.39
CA ASP A 408 0.69 -10.77 7.66
C ASP A 408 -0.16 -10.14 8.79
N ARG A 409 -0.35 -8.82 8.82
CA ARG A 409 -1.17 -8.02 9.76
C ARG A 409 -0.83 -8.16 11.22
#